data_dd855494bd927b04492a0069884aa9d5
#
_entry.id   dd855494bd927b04492a0069884aa9d5
#
_cell.length_a   1.000
_cell.length_b   1.000
_cell.length_c   1.000
_cell.angle_alpha   90.00
_cell.angle_beta   90.00
_cell.angle_gamma   90.00
#
_symmetry.space_group_name_H-M   'P 1'
#
loop_
_entity.id
_entity.type
_entity.pdbx_description
1 polymer ?
#
loop_
_entity_poly.entity_id
_entity_poly.type
_entity_poly.pdbx_seq_one_letter_code
_entity_poly.pdbx_strand_id
1 'polypeptide(L)'
;MAKLTFMGGIHPYDGKDLSKDKPMKAVLPKGDLVYPLSQHIGALAVPVVAKGDHVLTGQKIAEAQGFVSAPIYATVSGTVKAIEPHRVVTGDNVMSIVIEDDHLYEEAEFVPADLETLSREEIIGRVKEAGIVGMGGAGFPTHVKLSPKNPDSITDVIVNCAECEPYLTSDYRRMMEEPEKLIAGLKVMLKLFPNAKGTLAVEDNKPDAIALLKKLTKDETDISVAALHTKYPQGSERHLIYAVTGRAINSSMLPADAGCIVDNVDTVVAINQAVREGKPLMHRIVTVTGDAVANPQNFIVRIGTNYNELIEEAGGFVQEPAKIISGGPMMGFGIFDLNVPTTKTSSALLCLTHDDVADSQPSACINCGRCVEVCPGRVVPKLLADYAERHDLERFEACNGLECCECGCCSYVCPAKRPLTQAIKSARKMVLAEKKKKQQEAKK
;
A
#
# COMPACT_ATOMS: atom_id res chain seq x y z
N MET A 1 24.52 -18.05 -7.05
CA MET A 1 24.38 -16.87 -6.18
C MET A 1 23.41 -17.19 -5.07
N ALA A 2 23.68 -16.77 -3.83
CA ALA A 2 22.71 -16.92 -2.74
C ALA A 2 21.43 -16.16 -3.11
N LYS A 3 20.24 -16.78 -2.84
CA LYS A 3 18.96 -16.11 -3.07
C LYS A 3 18.80 -14.96 -2.08
N LEU A 4 18.41 -13.77 -2.56
CA LEU A 4 18.09 -12.64 -1.69
C LEU A 4 16.76 -12.90 -1.00
N THR A 5 16.80 -13.07 0.33
CA THR A 5 15.65 -13.52 1.13
C THR A 5 15.86 -13.23 2.62
N PHE A 6 14.87 -13.53 3.45
CA PHE A 6 14.88 -13.43 4.92
C PHE A 6 14.51 -14.78 5.55
N MET A 7 14.60 -14.93 6.88
CA MET A 7 14.17 -16.13 7.59
C MET A 7 12.68 -16.12 7.90
N GLY A 8 12.05 -17.31 7.87
CA GLY A 8 10.60 -17.46 8.02
C GLY A 8 9.86 -17.19 6.72
N GLY A 9 8.61 -16.75 6.83
CA GLY A 9 7.71 -16.58 5.68
C GLY A 9 6.99 -17.86 5.27
N ILE A 10 6.11 -17.74 4.31
CA ILE A 10 5.26 -18.83 3.79
C ILE A 10 5.19 -18.76 2.27
N HIS A 11 4.71 -19.84 1.65
CA HIS A 11 4.39 -19.95 0.23
C HIS A 11 2.90 -20.22 0.06
N PRO A 12 2.03 -19.19 0.13
CA PRO A 12 0.61 -19.36 -0.10
C PRO A 12 0.33 -19.62 -1.60
N TYR A 13 -0.87 -20.13 -1.91
CA TYR A 13 -1.36 -20.13 -3.29
C TYR A 13 -1.40 -18.68 -3.79
N ASP A 14 -0.77 -18.39 -4.92
CA ASP A 14 -0.56 -17.01 -5.35
C ASP A 14 -1.73 -16.41 -6.15
N GLY A 15 -2.54 -17.22 -6.83
CA GLY A 15 -3.74 -16.81 -7.57
C GLY A 15 -3.51 -15.76 -8.67
N LYS A 16 -2.27 -15.47 -9.05
CA LYS A 16 -1.92 -14.40 -9.99
C LYS A 16 -2.29 -14.70 -11.43
N ASP A 17 -2.43 -15.98 -11.78
CA ASP A 17 -2.79 -16.42 -13.15
C ASP A 17 -4.14 -15.88 -13.62
N LEU A 18 -5.03 -15.48 -12.69
CA LEU A 18 -6.33 -14.92 -13.02
C LEU A 18 -6.25 -13.57 -13.76
N SER A 19 -5.23 -12.75 -13.47
CA SER A 19 -5.15 -11.36 -13.98
C SER A 19 -3.78 -10.91 -14.48
N LYS A 20 -2.69 -11.68 -14.25
CA LYS A 20 -1.32 -11.25 -14.57
C LYS A 20 -1.09 -10.95 -16.06
N ASP A 21 -1.72 -11.73 -16.94
CA ASP A 21 -1.52 -11.63 -18.40
C ASP A 21 -2.47 -10.63 -19.06
N LYS A 22 -3.31 -9.95 -18.28
CA LYS A 22 -4.25 -8.97 -18.80
C LYS A 22 -3.70 -7.55 -18.68
N PRO A 23 -3.63 -6.79 -19.81
CA PRO A 23 -3.19 -5.40 -19.79
C PRO A 23 -4.04 -4.55 -18.86
N MET A 24 -3.45 -3.47 -18.34
CA MET A 24 -4.18 -2.48 -17.55
C MET A 24 -5.29 -1.83 -18.42
N LYS A 25 -6.50 -1.73 -17.87
CA LYS A 25 -7.65 -1.14 -18.53
C LYS A 25 -8.12 0.09 -17.77
N ALA A 26 -8.17 1.25 -18.43
CA ALA A 26 -8.76 2.46 -17.85
C ALA A 26 -10.28 2.30 -17.72
N VAL A 27 -10.81 2.74 -16.57
CA VAL A 27 -12.24 2.76 -16.27
C VAL A 27 -12.62 4.19 -15.92
N LEU A 28 -13.68 4.69 -16.54
CA LEU A 28 -14.31 5.95 -16.17
C LEU A 28 -15.43 5.69 -15.15
N PRO A 29 -15.56 6.54 -14.13
CA PRO A 29 -16.65 6.41 -13.16
C PRO A 29 -18.00 6.65 -13.84
N LYS A 30 -19.05 6.03 -13.27
CA LYS A 30 -20.42 6.15 -13.75
C LYS A 30 -21.31 6.97 -12.82
N GLY A 31 -20.94 6.99 -11.54
CA GLY A 31 -21.70 7.67 -10.49
C GLY A 31 -20.90 8.78 -9.80
N ASP A 32 -21.45 9.28 -8.69
CA ASP A 32 -20.78 10.26 -7.85
C ASP A 32 -19.48 9.71 -7.29
N LEU A 33 -18.44 10.53 -7.22
CA LEU A 33 -17.18 10.14 -6.58
C LEU A 33 -17.11 10.61 -5.14
N VAL A 34 -16.63 9.72 -4.27
CA VAL A 34 -16.53 9.98 -2.84
C VAL A 34 -15.07 10.04 -2.41
N TYR A 35 -14.66 11.17 -1.81
CA TYR A 35 -13.29 11.41 -1.36
C TYR A 35 -13.22 11.49 0.16
N PRO A 36 -12.96 10.37 0.86
CA PRO A 36 -12.75 10.40 2.31
C PRO A 36 -11.60 11.33 2.68
N LEU A 37 -11.76 12.12 3.74
CA LEU A 37 -10.70 13.01 4.24
C LEU A 37 -9.57 12.23 4.94
N SER A 38 -9.79 10.94 5.21
CA SER A 38 -8.86 10.00 5.84
C SER A 38 -8.32 9.00 4.82
N GLN A 39 -7.45 9.43 3.89
CA GLN A 39 -6.83 8.55 2.89
C GLN A 39 -5.34 8.26 3.16
N HIS A 40 -4.83 8.63 4.33
CA HIS A 40 -3.42 8.51 4.71
C HIS A 40 -3.25 8.46 6.23
N ILE A 41 -2.08 8.05 6.68
CA ILE A 41 -1.70 8.14 8.11
C ILE A 41 -1.39 9.61 8.46
N GLY A 42 -1.78 10.02 9.66
CA GLY A 42 -1.50 11.33 10.22
C GLY A 42 -2.76 12.17 10.43
N ALA A 43 -2.65 13.49 10.33
CA ALA A 43 -3.77 14.40 10.48
C ALA A 43 -4.67 14.35 9.25
N LEU A 44 -5.99 14.40 9.45
CA LEU A 44 -6.96 14.41 8.37
C LEU A 44 -6.76 15.63 7.47
N ALA A 45 -7.04 15.48 6.18
CA ALA A 45 -7.14 16.63 5.28
C ALA A 45 -8.40 17.46 5.61
N VAL A 46 -8.36 18.76 5.31
CA VAL A 46 -9.46 19.68 5.55
C VAL A 46 -10.00 20.20 4.23
N PRO A 47 -11.32 20.13 4.00
CA PRO A 47 -11.94 20.65 2.77
C PRO A 47 -11.58 22.12 2.53
N VAL A 48 -11.26 22.43 1.27
CA VAL A 48 -11.06 23.83 0.78
C VAL A 48 -12.13 24.20 -0.24
N VAL A 49 -13.14 23.36 -0.39
CA VAL A 49 -14.31 23.55 -1.25
C VAL A 49 -15.59 23.47 -0.41
N ALA A 50 -16.68 24.00 -0.93
CA ALA A 50 -18.01 24.00 -0.32
C ALA A 50 -19.03 23.33 -1.25
N LYS A 51 -20.17 22.92 -0.69
CA LYS A 51 -21.30 22.40 -1.49
C LYS A 51 -21.73 23.44 -2.53
N GLY A 52 -21.86 23.01 -3.77
CA GLY A 52 -22.23 23.83 -4.93
C GLY A 52 -21.04 24.35 -5.72
N ASP A 53 -19.81 24.23 -5.22
CA ASP A 53 -18.63 24.63 -5.98
C ASP A 53 -18.43 23.70 -7.18
N HIS A 54 -18.12 24.27 -8.35
CA HIS A 54 -17.63 23.51 -9.50
C HIS A 54 -16.11 23.31 -9.37
N VAL A 55 -15.64 22.11 -9.65
CA VAL A 55 -14.22 21.75 -9.56
C VAL A 55 -13.74 21.11 -10.85
N LEU A 56 -12.44 21.28 -11.14
CA LEU A 56 -11.78 20.68 -12.30
C LEU A 56 -11.03 19.40 -11.90
N THR A 57 -10.83 18.50 -12.84
CA THR A 57 -9.95 17.33 -12.67
C THR A 57 -8.54 17.80 -12.29
N GLY A 58 -8.00 17.29 -11.18
CA GLY A 58 -6.70 17.74 -10.66
C GLY A 58 -6.74 19.00 -9.80
N GLN A 59 -7.91 19.57 -9.54
CA GLN A 59 -8.05 20.66 -8.58
C GLN A 59 -7.97 20.14 -7.14
N LYS A 60 -7.24 20.86 -6.28
CA LYS A 60 -7.17 20.55 -4.85
C LYS A 60 -8.53 20.79 -4.19
N ILE A 61 -9.08 19.77 -3.53
CA ILE A 61 -10.36 19.82 -2.83
C ILE A 61 -10.23 19.72 -1.31
N ALA A 62 -9.09 19.21 -0.82
CA ALA A 62 -8.78 19.26 0.60
C ALA A 62 -7.28 19.49 0.81
N GLU A 63 -6.95 20.29 1.84
CA GLU A 63 -5.58 20.69 2.19
C GLU A 63 -5.03 19.78 3.30
N ALA A 64 -3.73 19.52 3.26
CA ALA A 64 -3.02 18.80 4.30
C ALA A 64 -2.94 19.59 5.61
N GLN A 65 -3.12 18.89 6.76
CA GLN A 65 -2.92 19.50 8.08
C GLN A 65 -1.64 19.01 8.76
N GLY A 66 -0.68 19.91 8.89
CA GLY A 66 0.60 19.59 9.55
C GLY A 66 1.57 18.82 8.66
N PHE A 67 2.63 18.30 9.28
CA PHE A 67 3.74 17.67 8.55
C PHE A 67 3.39 16.26 8.03
N VAL A 68 2.70 15.46 8.86
CA VAL A 68 2.23 14.11 8.46
C VAL A 68 0.78 14.22 8.03
N SER A 69 0.56 14.60 6.80
CA SER A 69 -0.74 14.73 6.14
C SER A 69 -0.52 14.86 4.62
N ALA A 70 -1.56 14.71 3.81
CA ALA A 70 -1.49 14.86 2.36
C ALA A 70 -2.76 15.50 1.79
N PRO A 71 -2.66 16.44 0.84
CA PRO A 71 -3.82 17.02 0.18
C PRO A 71 -4.58 16.00 -0.67
N ILE A 72 -5.84 16.29 -0.96
CA ILE A 72 -6.74 15.47 -1.79
C ILE A 72 -7.19 16.31 -2.99
N TYR A 73 -7.28 15.63 -4.14
CA TYR A 73 -7.60 16.26 -5.43
C TYR A 73 -8.86 15.65 -6.01
N ALA A 74 -9.64 16.46 -6.71
CA ALA A 74 -10.73 15.98 -7.54
C ALA A 74 -10.15 15.16 -8.70
N THR A 75 -10.71 14.01 -8.96
CA THR A 75 -10.25 13.13 -10.05
C THR A 75 -11.17 13.17 -11.26
N VAL A 76 -12.23 13.95 -11.17
CA VAL A 76 -13.17 14.31 -12.25
C VAL A 76 -13.44 15.83 -12.17
N SER A 77 -13.96 16.42 -13.25
CA SER A 77 -14.65 17.71 -13.18
C SER A 77 -16.09 17.48 -12.75
N GLY A 78 -16.71 18.50 -12.14
CA GLY A 78 -18.09 18.40 -11.68
C GLY A 78 -18.41 19.31 -10.50
N THR A 79 -19.53 19.03 -9.84
CA THR A 79 -20.05 19.87 -8.75
C THR A 79 -19.93 19.18 -7.39
N VAL A 80 -19.44 19.87 -6.39
CA VAL A 80 -19.43 19.39 -5.00
C VAL A 80 -20.88 19.25 -4.52
N LYS A 81 -21.37 18.02 -4.45
CA LYS A 81 -22.74 17.69 -4.08
C LYS A 81 -22.98 17.76 -2.57
N ALA A 82 -22.00 17.27 -1.79
CA ALA A 82 -22.10 17.23 -0.34
C ALA A 82 -20.70 17.10 0.31
N ILE A 83 -20.62 17.45 1.60
CA ILE A 83 -19.52 17.11 2.50
C ILE A 83 -20.15 16.44 3.71
N GLU A 84 -20.10 15.10 3.78
CA GLU A 84 -20.83 14.31 4.74
C GLU A 84 -20.13 12.97 5.05
N PRO A 85 -20.52 12.26 6.12
CA PRO A 85 -19.95 10.95 6.43
C PRO A 85 -20.31 9.89 5.39
N HIS A 86 -19.31 9.19 4.85
CA HIS A 86 -19.47 8.02 3.98
C HIS A 86 -18.71 6.82 4.52
N ARG A 87 -19.24 5.63 4.27
CA ARG A 87 -18.61 4.38 4.65
C ARG A 87 -17.33 4.16 3.85
N VAL A 88 -16.31 3.66 4.53
CA VAL A 88 -15.03 3.26 3.93
C VAL A 88 -14.76 1.78 4.18
N VAL A 89 -13.72 1.23 3.56
CA VAL A 89 -13.37 -0.20 3.62
C VAL A 89 -13.16 -0.77 5.03
N THR A 90 -12.88 0.06 6.03
CA THR A 90 -12.78 -0.36 7.45
C THR A 90 -14.14 -0.58 8.12
N GLY A 91 -15.23 -0.20 7.44
CA GLY A 91 -16.59 -0.19 7.99
C GLY A 91 -16.97 1.09 8.73
N ASP A 92 -16.03 2.00 8.95
CA ASP A 92 -16.26 3.30 9.59
C ASP A 92 -16.95 4.27 8.62
N ASN A 93 -17.72 5.23 9.18
CA ASN A 93 -18.20 6.39 8.45
C ASN A 93 -17.22 7.55 8.65
N VAL A 94 -16.65 8.05 7.55
CA VAL A 94 -15.64 9.11 7.56
C VAL A 94 -16.14 10.30 6.78
N MET A 95 -15.91 11.53 7.29
CA MET A 95 -16.20 12.75 6.55
C MET A 95 -15.55 12.70 5.18
N SER A 96 -16.34 12.92 4.13
CA SER A 96 -15.98 12.78 2.74
C SER A 96 -16.54 13.92 1.90
N ILE A 97 -15.82 14.31 0.86
CA ILE A 97 -16.32 15.20 -0.18
C ILE A 97 -16.96 14.33 -1.26
N VAL A 98 -18.19 14.65 -1.66
CA VAL A 98 -18.90 13.98 -2.75
C VAL A 98 -18.97 14.92 -3.95
N ILE A 99 -18.50 14.45 -5.10
CA ILE A 99 -18.51 15.19 -6.36
C ILE A 99 -19.42 14.45 -7.35
N GLU A 100 -20.42 15.15 -7.87
CA GLU A 100 -21.24 14.74 -9.00
C GLU A 100 -20.43 14.96 -10.29
N ASP A 101 -20.08 13.85 -10.98
CA ASP A 101 -19.29 13.88 -12.23
C ASP A 101 -20.10 14.50 -13.36
N ASP A 102 -19.56 15.49 -14.03
CA ASP A 102 -20.16 16.10 -15.22
C ASP A 102 -19.77 15.39 -16.53
N HIS A 103 -18.90 14.40 -16.44
CA HIS A 103 -18.34 13.60 -17.54
C HIS A 103 -17.59 14.44 -18.61
N LEU A 104 -17.22 15.66 -18.31
CA LEU A 104 -16.44 16.53 -19.22
C LEU A 104 -14.95 16.36 -19.01
N TYR A 105 -14.53 15.99 -17.78
CA TYR A 105 -13.12 15.78 -17.39
C TYR A 105 -12.23 17.00 -17.69
N GLU A 106 -12.77 18.20 -17.55
CA GLU A 106 -12.00 19.44 -17.70
C GLU A 106 -10.86 19.47 -16.68
N GLU A 107 -9.62 19.61 -17.17
CA GLU A 107 -8.43 19.55 -16.33
C GLU A 107 -8.01 20.92 -15.82
N ALA A 108 -7.53 20.95 -14.56
CA ALA A 108 -6.79 22.10 -14.04
C ALA A 108 -5.43 22.21 -14.77
N GLU A 109 -4.81 23.37 -14.73
CA GLU A 109 -3.50 23.59 -15.31
C GLU A 109 -2.43 22.83 -14.49
N PHE A 110 -1.62 22.00 -15.17
CA PHE A 110 -0.48 21.33 -14.59
C PHE A 110 0.81 21.99 -15.09
N VAL A 111 1.75 22.24 -14.18
CA VAL A 111 3.01 22.91 -14.51
C VAL A 111 4.16 21.87 -14.55
N PRO A 112 4.56 21.39 -15.74
CA PRO A 112 5.70 20.50 -15.89
C PRO A 112 6.99 21.18 -15.44
N ALA A 113 7.99 20.36 -15.09
CA ALA A 113 9.33 20.88 -14.76
C ALA A 113 10.42 19.92 -15.26
N ASP A 114 11.54 20.52 -15.63
CA ASP A 114 12.75 19.75 -15.93
C ASP A 114 13.42 19.34 -14.60
N LEU A 115 13.58 18.04 -14.42
CA LEU A 115 14.20 17.49 -13.21
C LEU A 115 15.59 18.10 -12.95
N GLU A 116 16.36 18.41 -14.00
CA GLU A 116 17.73 18.90 -13.86
C GLU A 116 17.79 20.30 -13.22
N THR A 117 16.75 21.08 -13.39
CA THR A 117 16.67 22.45 -12.84
C THR A 117 16.14 22.50 -11.39
N LEU A 118 15.53 21.41 -10.91
CA LEU A 118 14.89 21.40 -9.58
C LEU A 118 15.89 21.15 -8.46
N SER A 119 15.81 21.93 -7.40
CA SER A 119 16.45 21.67 -6.12
C SER A 119 15.77 20.50 -5.38
N ARG A 120 16.45 19.99 -4.37
CA ARG A 120 15.91 18.93 -3.51
C ARG A 120 14.59 19.35 -2.84
N GLU A 121 14.53 20.57 -2.33
CA GLU A 121 13.38 21.15 -1.65
C GLU A 121 12.19 21.29 -2.61
N GLU A 122 12.43 21.71 -3.85
CA GLU A 122 11.39 21.80 -4.88
C GLU A 122 10.84 20.44 -5.27
N ILE A 123 11.69 19.42 -5.41
CA ILE A 123 11.25 18.04 -5.68
C ILE A 123 10.35 17.54 -4.54
N ILE A 124 10.79 17.66 -3.28
CA ILE A 124 9.99 17.27 -2.11
C ILE A 124 8.69 18.07 -2.02
N GLY A 125 8.75 19.38 -2.32
CA GLY A 125 7.59 20.26 -2.39
C GLY A 125 6.55 19.78 -3.41
N ARG A 126 6.98 19.42 -4.63
CA ARG A 126 6.11 18.86 -5.67
C ARG A 126 5.44 17.55 -5.25
N VAL A 127 6.20 16.64 -4.63
CA VAL A 127 5.67 15.36 -4.11
C VAL A 127 4.63 15.61 -3.01
N LYS A 128 4.88 16.57 -2.12
CA LYS A 128 3.95 16.98 -1.06
C LYS A 128 2.67 17.56 -1.65
N GLU A 129 2.81 18.57 -2.52
CA GLU A 129 1.68 19.26 -3.16
C GLU A 129 0.87 18.31 -4.06
N ALA A 130 1.50 17.34 -4.70
CA ALA A 130 0.77 16.32 -5.46
C ALA A 130 0.01 15.29 -4.61
N GLY A 131 0.12 15.35 -3.28
CA GLY A 131 -0.58 14.47 -2.36
C GLY A 131 -0.16 13.00 -2.44
N ILE A 132 1.11 12.74 -2.81
CA ILE A 132 1.62 11.37 -2.95
C ILE A 132 1.75 10.73 -1.57
N VAL A 133 1.24 9.51 -1.46
CA VAL A 133 1.34 8.66 -0.27
C VAL A 133 1.88 7.28 -0.65
N GLY A 134 2.37 6.53 0.32
CA GLY A 134 2.83 5.15 0.10
C GLY A 134 1.68 4.23 -0.31
N MET A 135 1.68 3.77 -1.56
CA MET A 135 0.56 3.04 -2.16
C MET A 135 0.61 1.53 -1.94
N GLY A 136 1.74 0.99 -1.51
CA GLY A 136 1.90 -0.44 -1.17
C GLY A 136 1.57 -0.78 0.30
N GLY A 137 0.93 0.12 1.05
CA GLY A 137 0.66 -0.09 2.48
C GLY A 137 -0.30 0.94 3.07
N ALA A 138 0.01 1.42 4.27
CA ALA A 138 -0.90 2.22 5.10
C ALA A 138 -1.04 3.71 4.69
N GLY A 139 -0.55 4.12 3.54
CA GLY A 139 -0.73 5.50 3.06
C GLY A 139 0.12 6.52 3.80
N PHE A 140 1.36 6.20 4.17
CA PHE A 140 2.24 7.17 4.80
C PHE A 140 2.64 8.27 3.80
N PRO A 141 2.53 9.58 4.13
CA PRO A 141 2.85 10.66 3.21
C PRO A 141 4.29 10.58 2.70
N THR A 142 4.46 10.49 1.38
CA THR A 142 5.77 10.19 0.76
C THR A 142 6.78 11.31 0.97
N HIS A 143 6.37 12.59 0.96
CA HIS A 143 7.27 13.72 1.22
C HIS A 143 7.95 13.62 2.61
N VAL A 144 7.28 13.05 3.62
CA VAL A 144 7.87 12.82 4.95
C VAL A 144 8.98 11.77 4.87
N LYS A 145 8.74 10.67 4.14
CA LYS A 145 9.72 9.61 3.90
C LYS A 145 10.95 10.13 3.15
N LEU A 146 10.74 11.01 2.17
CA LEU A 146 11.81 11.65 1.37
C LEU A 146 12.55 12.78 2.11
N SER A 147 12.15 13.10 3.34
CA SER A 147 12.76 14.13 4.20
C SER A 147 13.39 13.54 5.48
N PRO A 148 14.32 12.57 5.36
CA PRO A 148 15.00 12.05 6.54
C PRO A 148 15.87 13.15 7.19
N LYS A 149 16.13 13.02 8.50
CA LYS A 149 16.93 13.98 9.27
C LYS A 149 18.35 14.12 8.72
N ASN A 150 18.94 13.03 8.25
CA ASN A 150 20.27 13.00 7.64
C ASN A 150 20.19 12.38 6.23
N PRO A 151 19.93 13.16 5.20
CA PRO A 151 19.80 12.66 3.81
C PRO A 151 21.10 12.07 3.27
N ASP A 152 22.26 12.57 3.71
CA ASP A 152 23.57 12.10 3.24
C ASP A 152 23.92 10.69 3.76
N SER A 153 23.22 10.22 4.80
CA SER A 153 23.35 8.85 5.32
C SER A 153 22.59 7.81 4.51
N ILE A 154 21.75 8.23 3.56
CA ILE A 154 21.00 7.31 2.71
C ILE A 154 21.94 6.77 1.64
N THR A 155 22.11 5.44 1.65
CA THR A 155 22.99 4.70 0.72
C THR A 155 22.21 3.82 -0.24
N ASP A 156 20.91 3.56 0.05
CA ASP A 156 20.08 2.67 -0.76
C ASP A 156 18.66 3.23 -0.92
N VAL A 157 18.25 3.38 -2.17
CA VAL A 157 16.86 3.62 -2.56
C VAL A 157 16.31 2.34 -3.16
N ILE A 158 15.40 1.68 -2.47
CA ILE A 158 14.86 0.38 -2.86
C ILE A 158 13.42 0.57 -3.37
N VAL A 159 13.19 0.24 -4.62
CA VAL A 159 11.83 0.14 -5.16
C VAL A 159 11.30 -1.25 -4.87
N ASN A 160 10.24 -1.32 -4.10
CA ASN A 160 9.54 -2.55 -3.76
C ASN A 160 8.70 -3.02 -4.95
N CYS A 161 9.28 -3.90 -5.76
CA CYS A 161 8.68 -4.58 -6.91
C CYS A 161 8.29 -6.04 -6.57
N ALA A 162 8.28 -6.42 -5.30
CA ALA A 162 8.04 -7.80 -4.89
C ALA A 162 6.61 -8.24 -5.21
N GLU A 163 5.60 -7.46 -4.82
CA GLU A 163 4.17 -7.81 -4.96
C GLU A 163 3.88 -9.22 -4.42
N CYS A 164 4.31 -9.44 -3.15
CA CYS A 164 4.24 -10.74 -2.49
C CYS A 164 2.83 -11.12 -2.00
N GLU A 165 1.91 -10.19 -1.97
CA GLU A 165 0.51 -10.43 -1.61
C GLU A 165 -0.15 -11.29 -2.69
N PRO A 166 -0.80 -12.41 -2.31
CA PRO A 166 -1.48 -13.26 -3.29
C PRO A 166 -2.58 -12.53 -4.05
N TYR A 167 -2.85 -12.98 -5.27
CA TYR A 167 -3.85 -12.48 -6.23
C TYR A 167 -3.58 -11.10 -6.84
N LEU A 168 -2.75 -10.25 -6.25
CA LEU A 168 -2.46 -8.93 -6.76
C LEU A 168 -1.48 -9.01 -7.93
N THR A 169 -1.75 -8.24 -8.99
CA THR A 169 -0.93 -8.17 -10.21
C THR A 169 -0.75 -6.74 -10.74
N SER A 170 -1.22 -5.74 -9.99
CA SER A 170 -1.15 -4.33 -10.37
C SER A 170 0.29 -3.82 -10.51
N ASP A 171 1.18 -4.16 -9.56
CA ASP A 171 2.59 -3.75 -9.62
C ASP A 171 3.34 -4.48 -10.75
N TYR A 172 3.04 -5.76 -10.98
CA TYR A 172 3.58 -6.51 -12.11
C TYR A 172 3.18 -5.88 -13.44
N ARG A 173 1.91 -5.55 -13.63
CA ARG A 173 1.45 -4.89 -14.88
C ARG A 173 2.07 -3.52 -15.04
N ARG A 174 2.23 -2.76 -13.96
CA ARG A 174 2.91 -1.47 -14.00
C ARG A 174 4.38 -1.62 -14.47
N MET A 175 5.10 -2.62 -13.97
CA MET A 175 6.47 -2.90 -14.41
C MET A 175 6.54 -3.31 -15.89
N MET A 176 5.55 -4.03 -16.38
CA MET A 176 5.52 -4.52 -17.76
C MET A 176 5.06 -3.45 -18.77
N GLU A 177 4.15 -2.57 -18.38
CA GLU A 177 3.52 -1.62 -19.31
C GLU A 177 4.11 -0.20 -19.22
N GLU A 178 4.68 0.19 -18.08
CA GLU A 178 5.25 1.52 -17.88
C GLU A 178 6.63 1.49 -17.21
N PRO A 179 7.55 0.60 -17.62
CA PRO A 179 8.85 0.43 -16.98
C PRO A 179 9.72 1.69 -17.06
N GLU A 180 9.59 2.50 -18.12
CA GLU A 180 10.34 3.74 -18.30
C GLU A 180 9.92 4.80 -17.27
N LYS A 181 8.61 4.89 -16.95
CA LYS A 181 8.12 5.80 -15.91
C LYS A 181 8.62 5.38 -14.52
N LEU A 182 8.70 4.07 -14.26
CA LEU A 182 9.25 3.52 -13.04
C LEU A 182 10.72 3.88 -12.86
N ILE A 183 11.53 3.66 -13.89
CA ILE A 183 12.96 4.01 -13.89
C ILE A 183 13.15 5.53 -13.75
N ALA A 184 12.34 6.32 -14.47
CA ALA A 184 12.38 7.78 -14.35
C ALA A 184 12.03 8.26 -12.92
N GLY A 185 11.07 7.62 -12.25
CA GLY A 185 10.74 7.91 -10.86
C GLY A 185 11.85 7.55 -9.88
N LEU A 186 12.53 6.42 -10.11
CA LEU A 186 13.71 6.06 -9.32
C LEU A 186 14.84 7.10 -9.50
N LYS A 187 15.05 7.61 -10.72
CA LYS A 187 16.02 8.69 -10.96
C LYS A 187 15.67 9.98 -10.22
N VAL A 188 14.37 10.33 -10.13
CA VAL A 188 13.92 11.46 -9.30
C VAL A 188 14.31 11.25 -7.83
N MET A 189 14.10 10.04 -7.29
CA MET A 189 14.47 9.72 -5.92
C MET A 189 15.99 9.75 -5.70
N LEU A 190 16.78 9.22 -6.64
CA LEU A 190 18.25 9.24 -6.55
C LEU A 190 18.81 10.66 -6.56
N LYS A 191 18.18 11.60 -7.28
CA LYS A 191 18.56 13.01 -7.22
C LYS A 191 18.43 13.61 -5.81
N LEU A 192 17.50 13.08 -4.98
CA LEU A 192 17.36 13.49 -3.58
C LEU A 192 18.48 12.94 -2.67
N PHE A 193 19.11 11.83 -3.07
CA PHE A 193 20.07 11.08 -2.24
C PHE A 193 21.32 10.76 -3.06
N PRO A 194 22.26 11.70 -3.24
CA PRO A 194 23.39 11.58 -4.16
C PRO A 194 24.37 10.46 -3.80
N ASN A 195 24.37 9.99 -2.56
CA ASN A 195 25.21 8.87 -2.10
C ASN A 195 24.53 7.49 -2.25
N ALA A 196 23.27 7.47 -2.72
CA ALA A 196 22.48 6.26 -2.77
C ALA A 196 22.59 5.55 -4.12
N LYS A 197 22.44 4.22 -4.07
CA LYS A 197 22.18 3.38 -5.25
C LYS A 197 20.72 2.96 -5.29
N GLY A 198 20.16 2.90 -6.49
CA GLY A 198 18.81 2.45 -6.76
C GLY A 198 18.74 0.94 -6.96
N THR A 199 17.80 0.28 -6.32
CA THR A 199 17.54 -1.15 -6.54
C THR A 199 16.07 -1.40 -6.83
N LEU A 200 15.78 -1.94 -8.02
CA LEU A 200 14.47 -2.50 -8.36
C LEU A 200 14.42 -3.95 -7.84
N ALA A 201 13.71 -4.18 -6.75
CA ALA A 201 13.71 -5.46 -6.03
C ALA A 201 12.48 -6.30 -6.39
N VAL A 202 12.63 -7.25 -7.32
CA VAL A 202 11.59 -8.04 -7.98
C VAL A 202 11.65 -9.50 -7.54
N GLU A 203 10.51 -10.15 -7.23
CA GLU A 203 10.47 -11.58 -6.96
C GLU A 203 10.74 -12.44 -8.20
N ASP A 204 11.42 -13.60 -8.00
CA ASP A 204 11.87 -14.51 -9.06
C ASP A 204 10.75 -15.27 -9.78
N ASN A 205 9.49 -15.10 -9.35
CA ASN A 205 8.29 -15.53 -10.10
C ASN A 205 7.88 -14.60 -11.25
N LYS A 206 8.63 -13.49 -11.46
CA LYS A 206 8.43 -12.49 -12.52
C LYS A 206 9.68 -12.37 -13.41
N PRO A 207 10.11 -13.48 -14.07
CA PRO A 207 11.38 -13.52 -14.82
C PRO A 207 11.40 -12.56 -16.02
N ASP A 208 10.26 -12.32 -16.63
CA ASP A 208 10.04 -11.41 -17.74
C ASP A 208 10.22 -9.94 -17.32
N ALA A 209 9.62 -9.54 -16.18
CA ALA A 209 9.82 -8.22 -15.60
C ALA A 209 11.29 -7.99 -15.21
N ILE A 210 11.94 -8.99 -14.60
CA ILE A 210 13.37 -8.93 -14.28
C ILE A 210 14.22 -8.75 -15.56
N ALA A 211 13.91 -9.50 -16.61
CA ALA A 211 14.65 -9.40 -17.88
C ALA A 211 14.44 -8.03 -18.55
N LEU A 212 13.20 -7.53 -18.57
CA LEU A 212 12.84 -6.22 -19.13
C LEU A 212 13.56 -5.09 -18.38
N LEU A 213 13.45 -5.06 -17.05
CA LEU A 213 14.06 -4.02 -16.23
C LEU A 213 15.59 -4.04 -16.32
N LYS A 214 16.23 -5.23 -16.33
CA LYS A 214 17.67 -5.36 -16.55
C LYS A 214 18.10 -4.84 -17.92
N LYS A 215 17.31 -5.08 -18.96
CA LYS A 215 17.58 -4.57 -20.31
C LYS A 215 17.54 -3.04 -20.35
N LEU A 216 16.53 -2.44 -19.71
CA LEU A 216 16.34 -0.99 -19.69
C LEU A 216 17.33 -0.25 -18.79
N THR A 217 17.85 -0.91 -17.76
CA THR A 217 18.82 -0.32 -16.82
C THR A 217 20.26 -0.73 -17.08
N LYS A 218 20.58 -1.41 -18.20
CA LYS A 218 21.92 -1.96 -18.47
C LYS A 218 23.02 -0.90 -18.51
N ASP A 219 22.69 0.31 -18.96
CA ASP A 219 23.62 1.43 -19.12
C ASP A 219 23.60 2.39 -17.90
N GLU A 220 22.79 2.10 -16.87
CA GLU A 220 22.70 2.87 -15.64
C GLU A 220 23.73 2.37 -14.61
N THR A 221 24.60 3.26 -14.14
CA THR A 221 25.67 2.91 -13.18
C THR A 221 25.16 2.79 -11.75
N ASP A 222 24.08 3.53 -11.44
CA ASP A 222 23.55 3.68 -10.10
C ASP A 222 22.24 2.94 -9.85
N ILE A 223 21.74 2.21 -10.87
CA ILE A 223 20.50 1.42 -10.79
C ILE A 223 20.81 -0.05 -11.05
N SER A 224 20.28 -0.91 -10.18
CA SER A 224 20.37 -2.36 -10.29
C SER A 224 19.02 -3.06 -10.16
N VAL A 225 18.92 -4.29 -10.67
CA VAL A 225 17.74 -5.15 -10.53
C VAL A 225 18.11 -6.36 -9.69
N ALA A 226 17.47 -6.48 -8.52
CA ALA A 226 17.68 -7.57 -7.58
C ALA A 226 16.55 -8.62 -7.70
N ALA A 227 16.92 -9.87 -7.98
CA ALA A 227 15.98 -10.98 -7.97
C ALA A 227 15.81 -11.53 -6.54
N LEU A 228 14.63 -11.37 -5.98
CA LEU A 228 14.27 -11.84 -4.65
C LEU A 228 13.68 -13.25 -4.72
N HIS A 229 13.88 -14.04 -3.68
CA HIS A 229 13.19 -15.33 -3.55
C HIS A 229 11.69 -15.11 -3.30
N THR A 230 10.85 -15.67 -4.18
CA THR A 230 9.39 -15.60 -4.05
C THR A 230 8.92 -16.26 -2.77
N LYS A 231 8.37 -15.49 -1.86
CA LYS A 231 7.64 -15.92 -0.66
C LYS A 231 6.95 -14.74 0.02
N TYR A 232 5.98 -15.02 0.85
CA TYR A 232 5.28 -14.01 1.64
C TYR A 232 5.84 -13.93 3.08
N PRO A 233 6.13 -12.73 3.66
CA PRO A 233 5.95 -11.38 3.11
C PRO A 233 7.27 -10.76 2.60
N GLN A 234 7.75 -11.12 1.44
CA GLN A 234 9.00 -10.61 0.85
C GLN A 234 8.97 -9.08 0.63
N GLY A 235 7.80 -8.52 0.31
CA GLY A 235 7.60 -7.08 0.13
C GLY A 235 7.42 -6.29 1.43
N SER A 236 7.44 -6.93 2.60
CA SER A 236 7.44 -6.20 3.87
C SER A 236 8.72 -5.38 4.01
N GLU A 237 8.60 -4.07 4.28
CA GLU A 237 9.69 -3.09 4.25
C GLU A 237 10.95 -3.55 5.01
N ARG A 238 10.81 -4.09 6.24
CA ARG A 238 11.93 -4.58 7.05
C ARG A 238 12.61 -5.79 6.42
N HIS A 239 11.83 -6.72 5.88
CA HIS A 239 12.34 -7.96 5.29
C HIS A 239 12.96 -7.69 3.93
N LEU A 240 12.42 -6.72 3.18
CA LEU A 240 12.98 -6.26 1.92
C LEU A 240 14.33 -5.58 2.11
N ILE A 241 14.47 -4.67 3.09
CA ILE A 241 15.74 -4.04 3.45
C ILE A 241 16.78 -5.13 3.79
N TYR A 242 16.40 -6.08 4.65
CA TYR A 242 17.31 -7.17 5.03
C TYR A 242 17.72 -8.03 3.83
N ALA A 243 16.77 -8.40 2.97
CA ALA A 243 17.05 -9.23 1.79
C ALA A 243 17.99 -8.55 0.80
N VAL A 244 17.83 -7.23 0.59
CA VAL A 244 18.62 -6.47 -0.38
C VAL A 244 19.98 -6.05 0.19
N THR A 245 20.02 -5.59 1.45
CA THR A 245 21.22 -4.93 2.02
C THR A 245 21.91 -5.72 3.14
N GLY A 246 21.27 -6.73 3.71
CA GLY A 246 21.72 -7.44 4.91
C GLY A 246 21.53 -6.65 6.22
N ARG A 247 21.05 -5.41 6.17
CA ARG A 247 20.80 -4.59 7.37
C ARG A 247 19.44 -4.92 7.98
N ALA A 248 19.38 -5.04 9.30
CA ALA A 248 18.16 -5.32 10.03
C ALA A 248 17.65 -4.08 10.77
N ILE A 249 16.35 -3.87 10.76
CA ILE A 249 15.67 -2.83 11.54
C ILE A 249 14.58 -3.45 12.42
N ASN A 250 14.34 -2.87 13.58
CA ASN A 250 13.30 -3.27 14.53
C ASN A 250 12.07 -2.35 14.45
N SER A 251 11.08 -2.57 15.35
CA SER A 251 9.82 -1.82 15.34
C SER A 251 9.95 -0.35 15.73
N SER A 252 11.04 0.07 16.35
CA SER A 252 11.30 1.45 16.76
C SER A 252 12.15 2.23 15.75
N MET A 253 12.71 1.55 14.74
CA MET A 253 13.55 2.15 13.70
C MET A 253 12.73 2.44 12.44
N LEU A 254 13.14 3.47 11.72
CA LEU A 254 12.69 3.78 10.37
C LEU A 254 13.70 3.23 9.33
N PRO A 255 13.30 2.99 8.08
CA PRO A 255 14.23 2.62 7.00
C PRO A 255 15.44 3.54 6.88
N ALA A 256 15.23 4.85 7.07
CA ALA A 256 16.30 5.86 7.04
C ALA A 256 17.37 5.65 8.12
N ASP A 257 17.02 5.06 9.26
CA ASP A 257 17.99 4.74 10.32
C ASP A 257 18.97 3.63 9.89
N ALA A 258 18.56 2.83 8.90
CA ALA A 258 19.41 1.86 8.24
C ALA A 258 20.00 2.38 6.91
N GLY A 259 19.92 3.69 6.63
CA GLY A 259 20.40 4.28 5.40
C GLY A 259 19.60 3.90 4.16
N CYS A 260 18.31 3.53 4.31
CA CYS A 260 17.45 3.09 3.22
C CYS A 260 16.21 3.98 3.06
N ILE A 261 15.80 4.18 1.81
CA ILE A 261 14.45 4.65 1.45
C ILE A 261 13.78 3.52 0.69
N VAL A 262 12.54 3.19 1.03
CA VAL A 262 11.78 2.12 0.37
C VAL A 262 10.44 2.66 -0.08
N ASP A 263 10.13 2.57 -1.38
CA ASP A 263 8.82 2.91 -1.92
C ASP A 263 8.31 1.84 -2.89
N ASN A 264 6.99 1.72 -2.97
CA ASN A 264 6.30 0.80 -3.87
C ASN A 264 6.37 1.30 -5.33
N VAL A 265 6.26 0.39 -6.30
CA VAL A 265 6.26 0.64 -7.75
C VAL A 265 5.33 1.80 -8.14
N ASP A 266 4.07 1.76 -7.73
CA ASP A 266 3.07 2.78 -8.07
C ASP A 266 3.41 4.15 -7.45
N THR A 267 3.94 4.15 -6.21
CA THR A 267 4.42 5.37 -5.55
C THR A 267 5.53 6.03 -6.34
N VAL A 268 6.49 5.24 -6.83
CA VAL A 268 7.64 5.74 -7.61
C VAL A 268 7.18 6.32 -8.95
N VAL A 269 6.23 5.67 -9.63
CA VAL A 269 5.64 6.21 -10.86
C VAL A 269 4.89 7.51 -10.58
N ALA A 270 4.13 7.59 -9.48
CA ALA A 270 3.42 8.81 -9.09
C ALA A 270 4.39 9.95 -8.71
N ILE A 271 5.54 9.66 -8.08
CA ILE A 271 6.62 10.63 -7.86
C ILE A 271 7.10 11.23 -9.17
N ASN A 272 7.33 10.38 -10.19
CA ASN A 272 7.73 10.86 -11.52
C ASN A 272 6.71 11.82 -12.12
N GLN A 273 5.42 11.45 -12.08
CA GLN A 273 4.34 12.29 -12.62
C GLN A 273 4.22 13.62 -11.87
N ALA A 274 4.30 13.58 -10.54
CA ALA A 274 4.23 14.78 -9.71
C ALA A 274 5.38 15.76 -10.00
N VAL A 275 6.60 15.24 -10.10
CA VAL A 275 7.80 16.09 -10.23
C VAL A 275 7.97 16.60 -11.66
N ARG A 276 7.83 15.74 -12.67
CA ARG A 276 8.06 16.12 -14.07
C ARG A 276 6.85 16.71 -14.77
N GLU A 277 5.64 16.18 -14.48
CA GLU A 277 4.42 16.57 -15.18
C GLU A 277 3.56 17.56 -14.36
N GLY A 278 3.85 17.73 -13.05
CA GLY A 278 3.04 18.56 -12.14
C GLY A 278 1.68 17.96 -11.79
N LYS A 279 1.47 16.69 -12.10
CA LYS A 279 0.17 16.01 -11.88
C LYS A 279 0.02 15.48 -10.48
N PRO A 280 -1.08 15.76 -9.77
CA PRO A 280 -1.36 15.18 -8.46
C PRO A 280 -1.77 13.70 -8.57
N LEU A 281 -1.81 13.02 -7.42
CA LEU A 281 -2.26 11.63 -7.34
C LEU A 281 -3.78 11.54 -7.56
N MET A 282 -4.18 11.09 -8.73
CA MET A 282 -5.59 10.98 -9.14
C MET A 282 -6.04 9.56 -9.45
N HIS A 283 -5.11 8.64 -9.69
CA HIS A 283 -5.44 7.30 -10.15
C HIS A 283 -4.76 6.23 -9.31
N ARG A 284 -5.40 5.06 -9.27
CA ARG A 284 -4.83 3.82 -8.72
C ARG A 284 -4.97 2.70 -9.74
N ILE A 285 -4.04 1.73 -9.70
CA ILE A 285 -4.29 0.45 -10.34
C ILE A 285 -4.89 -0.47 -9.27
N VAL A 286 -6.07 -1.00 -9.57
CA VAL A 286 -6.79 -1.92 -8.69
C VAL A 286 -6.96 -3.26 -9.40
N THR A 287 -6.41 -4.32 -8.82
CA THR A 287 -6.65 -5.69 -9.29
C THR A 287 -8.01 -6.17 -8.81
N VAL A 288 -8.98 -6.32 -9.71
CA VAL A 288 -10.27 -6.96 -9.40
C VAL A 288 -10.16 -8.43 -9.79
N THR A 289 -10.28 -9.35 -8.82
CA THR A 289 -9.91 -10.75 -9.01
C THR A 289 -10.62 -11.69 -8.03
N GLY A 290 -10.37 -12.97 -8.18
CA GLY A 290 -10.98 -14.04 -7.39
C GLY A 290 -11.87 -14.92 -8.26
N ASP A 291 -12.21 -16.09 -7.76
CA ASP A 291 -12.99 -17.11 -8.48
C ASP A 291 -14.49 -16.77 -8.57
N ALA A 292 -14.95 -15.77 -7.83
CA ALA A 292 -16.31 -15.24 -7.93
C ALA A 292 -16.46 -14.18 -9.03
N VAL A 293 -15.35 -13.59 -9.57
CA VAL A 293 -15.38 -12.51 -10.56
C VAL A 293 -15.46 -13.08 -11.97
N ALA A 294 -16.36 -12.55 -12.82
CA ALA A 294 -16.56 -13.06 -14.18
C ALA A 294 -15.31 -12.84 -15.06
N ASN A 295 -14.73 -11.66 -15.03
CA ASN A 295 -13.55 -11.30 -15.84
C ASN A 295 -12.50 -10.59 -14.97
N PRO A 296 -11.66 -11.33 -14.22
CA PRO A 296 -10.59 -10.73 -13.45
C PRO A 296 -9.70 -9.79 -14.29
N GLN A 297 -9.35 -8.59 -13.77
CA GLN A 297 -8.69 -7.56 -14.54
C GLN A 297 -7.92 -6.59 -13.63
N ASN A 298 -6.93 -5.88 -14.19
CA ASN A 298 -6.26 -4.74 -13.56
C ASN A 298 -6.84 -3.44 -14.13
N PHE A 299 -7.51 -2.67 -13.30
CA PHE A 299 -8.13 -1.41 -13.72
C PHE A 299 -7.31 -0.20 -13.29
N ILE A 300 -7.13 0.77 -14.20
CA ILE A 300 -6.70 2.13 -13.86
C ILE A 300 -7.95 2.89 -13.46
N VAL A 301 -8.07 3.20 -12.18
CA VAL A 301 -9.29 3.72 -11.56
C VAL A 301 -9.04 5.13 -11.04
N ARG A 302 -9.96 6.05 -11.27
CA ARG A 302 -9.97 7.35 -10.62
C ARG A 302 -10.27 7.18 -9.13
N ILE A 303 -9.47 7.78 -8.26
CA ILE A 303 -9.71 7.74 -6.80
C ILE A 303 -11.07 8.37 -6.52
N GLY A 304 -11.87 7.72 -5.67
CA GLY A 304 -13.26 8.10 -5.38
C GLY A 304 -14.31 7.23 -6.08
N THR A 305 -13.93 6.46 -7.12
CA THR A 305 -14.84 5.53 -7.82
C THR A 305 -15.34 4.42 -6.87
N ASN A 306 -16.60 4.08 -6.97
CA ASN A 306 -17.23 3.06 -6.14
C ASN A 306 -16.78 1.64 -6.55
N TYR A 307 -16.58 0.74 -5.59
CA TYR A 307 -16.19 -0.64 -5.87
C TYR A 307 -17.27 -1.44 -6.65
N ASN A 308 -18.55 -1.11 -6.51
CA ASN A 308 -19.60 -1.72 -7.33
C ASN A 308 -19.34 -1.53 -8.82
N GLU A 309 -18.90 -0.33 -9.22
CA GLU A 309 -18.62 -0.02 -10.63
C GLU A 309 -17.47 -0.88 -11.18
N LEU A 310 -16.47 -1.20 -10.34
CA LEU A 310 -15.36 -2.07 -10.72
C LEU A 310 -15.82 -3.52 -10.94
N ILE A 311 -16.75 -4.01 -10.11
CA ILE A 311 -17.34 -5.35 -10.29
C ILE A 311 -18.18 -5.38 -11.57
N GLU A 312 -19.00 -4.36 -11.83
CA GLU A 312 -19.77 -4.26 -13.07
C GLU A 312 -18.84 -4.26 -14.30
N GLU A 313 -17.76 -3.51 -14.26
CA GLU A 313 -16.78 -3.42 -15.35
C GLU A 313 -16.01 -4.74 -15.54
N ALA A 314 -15.87 -5.54 -14.49
CA ALA A 314 -15.34 -6.90 -14.51
C ALA A 314 -16.38 -7.94 -14.97
N GLY A 315 -17.57 -7.51 -15.40
CA GLY A 315 -18.65 -8.40 -15.91
C GLY A 315 -19.54 -9.01 -14.82
N GLY A 316 -19.47 -8.51 -13.58
CA GLY A 316 -20.22 -8.98 -12.44
C GLY A 316 -19.64 -10.23 -11.78
N PHE A 317 -20.46 -10.89 -11.00
CA PHE A 317 -20.13 -12.16 -10.35
C PHE A 317 -20.61 -13.36 -11.17
N VAL A 318 -19.81 -14.41 -11.24
CA VAL A 318 -20.26 -15.73 -11.77
C VAL A 318 -21.06 -16.48 -10.72
N GLN A 319 -20.82 -16.19 -9.44
CA GLN A 319 -21.52 -16.73 -8.28
C GLN A 319 -21.44 -15.69 -7.16
N GLU A 320 -22.45 -15.64 -6.30
CA GLU A 320 -22.44 -14.78 -5.10
C GLU A 320 -21.19 -15.07 -4.26
N PRO A 321 -20.35 -14.06 -3.97
CA PRO A 321 -19.12 -14.29 -3.21
C PRO A 321 -19.41 -14.60 -1.75
N ALA A 322 -18.79 -15.64 -1.22
CA ALA A 322 -18.80 -15.95 0.21
C ALA A 322 -17.89 -14.99 1.00
N LYS A 323 -16.87 -14.40 0.33
CA LYS A 323 -15.97 -13.43 0.93
C LYS A 323 -15.52 -12.37 -0.07
N ILE A 324 -15.57 -11.12 0.37
CA ILE A 324 -15.05 -9.96 -0.37
C ILE A 324 -13.98 -9.31 0.48
N ILE A 325 -12.82 -8.99 -0.14
CA ILE A 325 -11.66 -8.39 0.55
C ILE A 325 -11.20 -7.18 -0.26
N SER A 326 -11.11 -6.03 0.38
CA SER A 326 -10.37 -4.88 -0.14
C SER A 326 -8.89 -5.06 0.15
N GLY A 327 -8.06 -5.23 -0.87
CA GLY A 327 -6.68 -5.68 -0.80
C GLY A 327 -6.53 -7.19 -1.03
N GLY A 328 -5.40 -7.76 -0.59
CA GLY A 328 -5.14 -9.18 -0.71
C GLY A 328 -5.57 -10.00 0.52
N PRO A 329 -5.49 -11.34 0.44
CA PRO A 329 -6.03 -12.21 1.49
C PRO A 329 -5.25 -12.18 2.80
N MET A 330 -4.00 -11.69 2.79
CA MET A 330 -3.13 -11.71 3.97
C MET A 330 -3.22 -10.42 4.79
N MET A 331 -3.29 -9.25 4.13
CA MET A 331 -3.24 -7.93 4.77
C MET A 331 -4.49 -7.08 4.53
N GLY A 332 -5.39 -7.50 3.64
CA GLY A 332 -6.61 -6.76 3.27
C GLY A 332 -7.67 -6.76 4.36
N PHE A 333 -8.75 -6.03 4.09
CA PHE A 333 -9.92 -5.91 4.95
C PHE A 333 -11.10 -6.66 4.34
N GLY A 334 -11.69 -7.60 5.09
CA GLY A 334 -12.98 -8.18 4.70
C GLY A 334 -14.06 -7.11 4.72
N ILE A 335 -14.78 -6.97 3.62
CA ILE A 335 -15.88 -6.02 3.48
C ILE A 335 -17.19 -6.75 3.19
N PHE A 336 -18.31 -6.18 3.63
CA PHE A 336 -19.65 -6.74 3.43
C PHE A 336 -20.52 -5.89 2.50
N ASP A 337 -19.98 -4.74 2.06
CA ASP A 337 -20.68 -3.79 1.23
C ASP A 337 -19.67 -3.26 0.18
N LEU A 338 -20.06 -3.30 -1.07
CA LEU A 338 -19.27 -2.77 -2.19
C LEU A 338 -19.51 -1.27 -2.42
N ASN A 339 -20.50 -0.69 -1.74
CA ASN A 339 -20.78 0.74 -1.81
C ASN A 339 -19.78 1.56 -0.97
N VAL A 340 -18.51 1.38 -1.30
CA VAL A 340 -17.37 2.10 -0.69
C VAL A 340 -16.45 2.63 -1.79
N PRO A 341 -15.84 3.81 -1.58
CA PRO A 341 -14.97 4.41 -2.60
C PRO A 341 -13.59 3.77 -2.63
N THR A 342 -12.98 3.79 -3.81
CA THR A 342 -11.53 3.61 -3.95
C THR A 342 -10.80 4.80 -3.34
N THR A 343 -9.66 4.55 -2.72
CA THR A 343 -8.82 5.55 -2.06
C THR A 343 -7.39 5.50 -2.59
N LYS A 344 -6.53 6.40 -2.15
CA LYS A 344 -5.09 6.42 -2.48
C LYS A 344 -4.38 5.10 -2.15
N THR A 345 -4.90 4.30 -1.22
CA THR A 345 -4.31 3.03 -0.77
C THR A 345 -5.00 1.79 -1.34
N SER A 346 -6.03 1.94 -2.16
CA SER A 346 -6.70 0.80 -2.81
C SER A 346 -5.74 0.09 -3.76
N SER A 347 -5.62 -1.24 -3.64
CA SER A 347 -4.72 -2.08 -4.43
C SER A 347 -5.43 -3.23 -5.14
N ALA A 348 -6.44 -3.80 -4.48
CA ALA A 348 -7.22 -4.89 -5.06
C ALA A 348 -8.63 -4.98 -4.47
N LEU A 349 -9.50 -5.66 -5.20
CA LEU A 349 -10.79 -6.17 -4.77
C LEU A 349 -10.81 -7.66 -5.08
N LEU A 350 -10.72 -8.49 -4.02
CA LEU A 350 -10.67 -9.95 -4.11
C LEU A 350 -12.03 -10.52 -3.68
N CYS A 351 -12.68 -11.28 -4.59
CA CYS A 351 -13.98 -11.89 -4.34
C CYS A 351 -13.88 -13.40 -4.48
N LEU A 352 -14.14 -14.12 -3.39
CA LEU A 352 -13.97 -15.58 -3.30
C LEU A 352 -15.30 -16.28 -3.12
N THR A 353 -15.47 -17.43 -3.79
CA THR A 353 -16.66 -18.30 -3.66
C THR A 353 -16.71 -19.06 -2.34
N HIS A 354 -15.58 -19.16 -1.63
CA HIS A 354 -15.44 -19.83 -0.33
C HIS A 354 -14.76 -18.94 0.70
N ASP A 355 -15.13 -19.09 1.96
CA ASP A 355 -14.44 -18.50 3.11
C ASP A 355 -13.88 -19.60 4.03
N ASP A 356 -12.71 -20.14 3.68
CA ASP A 356 -12.03 -21.18 4.48
C ASP A 356 -11.81 -20.82 5.95
N VAL A 357 -11.79 -19.52 6.28
CA VAL A 357 -11.63 -19.04 7.66
C VAL A 357 -12.96 -19.14 8.40
N ALA A 358 -14.07 -18.74 7.78
CA ALA A 358 -15.40 -18.85 8.38
C ALA A 358 -15.83 -20.31 8.55
N ASP A 359 -15.48 -21.17 7.58
CA ASP A 359 -15.81 -22.60 7.61
C ASP A 359 -14.96 -23.40 8.60
N SER A 360 -13.87 -22.81 9.09
CA SER A 360 -12.93 -23.47 10.02
C SER A 360 -13.37 -23.32 11.48
N GLN A 361 -13.27 -24.40 12.25
CA GLN A 361 -13.50 -24.38 13.70
C GLN A 361 -12.14 -24.30 14.45
N PRO A 362 -11.86 -23.19 15.17
CA PRO A 362 -10.66 -23.07 15.98
C PRO A 362 -10.65 -24.12 17.11
N SER A 363 -9.48 -24.72 17.35
CA SER A 363 -9.26 -25.68 18.44
C SER A 363 -8.11 -25.27 19.36
N ALA A 364 -7.92 -26.01 20.45
CA ALA A 364 -6.82 -25.78 21.38
C ALA A 364 -5.47 -25.92 20.69
N CYS A 365 -4.49 -25.12 21.12
CA CYS A 365 -3.12 -25.20 20.62
C CYS A 365 -2.48 -26.55 20.91
N ILE A 366 -1.97 -27.23 19.86
CA ILE A 366 -1.27 -28.51 19.96
C ILE A 366 0.23 -28.37 20.17
N ASN A 367 0.76 -27.16 20.38
CA ASN A 367 2.18 -26.85 20.61
C ASN A 367 3.13 -27.34 19.50
N CYS A 368 2.71 -27.37 18.24
CA CYS A 368 3.52 -27.89 17.11
C CYS A 368 4.68 -26.99 16.67
N GLY A 369 4.76 -25.73 17.12
CA GLY A 369 5.85 -24.80 16.78
C GLY A 369 5.78 -24.13 15.40
N ARG A 370 4.90 -24.53 14.47
CA ARG A 370 4.85 -24.00 13.09
C ARG A 370 4.75 -22.49 13.02
N CYS A 371 3.95 -21.86 13.92
CA CYS A 371 3.81 -20.40 13.95
C CYS A 371 5.12 -19.66 14.29
N VAL A 372 6.00 -20.28 15.06
CA VAL A 372 7.34 -19.74 15.41
C VAL A 372 8.29 -19.88 14.22
N GLU A 373 8.28 -21.05 13.57
CA GLU A 373 9.14 -21.35 12.43
C GLU A 373 8.94 -20.36 11.27
N VAL A 374 7.69 -20.04 10.94
CA VAL A 374 7.37 -19.15 9.83
C VAL A 374 7.37 -17.67 10.21
N CYS A 375 7.54 -17.30 11.49
CA CYS A 375 7.46 -15.91 11.91
C CYS A 375 8.61 -15.08 11.37
N PRO A 376 8.36 -14.12 10.44
CA PRO A 376 9.42 -13.28 9.90
C PRO A 376 9.93 -12.25 10.92
N GLY A 377 9.07 -11.85 11.88
CA GLY A 377 9.43 -10.94 12.98
C GLY A 377 10.16 -11.65 14.14
N ARG A 378 10.42 -12.98 14.04
CA ARG A 378 11.17 -13.76 15.03
C ARG A 378 10.63 -13.70 16.46
N VAL A 379 9.32 -13.50 16.61
CA VAL A 379 8.59 -13.57 17.89
C VAL A 379 8.00 -14.96 18.10
N VAL A 380 7.36 -15.20 19.25
CA VAL A 380 6.66 -16.44 19.56
C VAL A 380 5.14 -16.22 19.47
N PRO A 381 4.49 -16.37 18.28
CA PRO A 381 3.10 -15.94 18.07
C PRO A 381 2.10 -16.64 19.00
N LYS A 382 2.31 -17.92 19.30
CA LYS A 382 1.46 -18.66 20.24
C LYS A 382 1.44 -17.98 21.62
N LEU A 383 2.61 -17.62 22.13
CA LEU A 383 2.75 -17.01 23.45
C LEU A 383 2.13 -15.59 23.47
N LEU A 384 2.39 -14.80 22.42
CA LEU A 384 1.81 -13.48 22.27
C LEU A 384 0.27 -13.51 22.18
N ALA A 385 -0.28 -14.49 21.44
CA ALA A 385 -1.73 -14.67 21.36
C ALA A 385 -2.33 -15.09 22.72
N ASP A 386 -1.67 -15.96 23.47
CA ASP A 386 -2.11 -16.37 24.81
C ASP A 386 -2.15 -15.16 25.79
N TYR A 387 -1.16 -14.26 25.72
CA TYR A 387 -1.18 -13.03 26.52
C TYR A 387 -2.26 -12.05 26.05
N ALA A 388 -2.41 -11.91 24.72
CA ALA A 388 -3.45 -11.04 24.14
C ALA A 388 -4.87 -11.49 24.56
N GLU A 389 -5.16 -12.79 24.48
CA GLU A 389 -6.45 -13.38 24.89
C GLU A 389 -6.75 -13.21 26.40
N ARG A 390 -5.70 -13.09 27.22
CA ARG A 390 -5.80 -12.84 28.69
C ARG A 390 -5.72 -11.35 29.05
N HIS A 391 -5.60 -10.46 28.06
CA HIS A 391 -5.37 -9.02 28.27
C HIS A 391 -4.13 -8.70 29.11
N ASP A 392 -3.11 -9.58 29.11
CA ASP A 392 -1.82 -9.37 29.80
C ASP A 392 -0.88 -8.58 28.90
N LEU A 393 -1.14 -7.27 28.79
CA LEU A 393 -0.41 -6.37 27.90
C LEU A 393 1.04 -6.16 28.35
N GLU A 394 1.33 -6.28 29.63
CA GLU A 394 2.68 -6.15 30.19
C GLU A 394 3.59 -7.29 29.70
N ARG A 395 3.14 -8.56 29.85
CA ARG A 395 3.88 -9.72 29.35
C ARG A 395 3.92 -9.76 27.82
N PHE A 396 2.84 -9.32 27.16
CA PHE A 396 2.83 -9.19 25.70
C PHE A 396 3.95 -8.28 25.22
N GLU A 397 4.13 -7.12 25.85
CA GLU A 397 5.20 -6.18 25.50
C GLU A 397 6.58 -6.73 25.89
N ALA A 398 6.74 -7.29 27.11
CA ALA A 398 7.98 -7.91 27.57
C ALA A 398 8.47 -9.07 26.66
N CYS A 399 7.55 -9.75 25.99
CA CYS A 399 7.84 -10.81 25.00
C CYS A 399 7.98 -10.27 23.57
N ASN A 400 8.31 -8.99 23.39
CA ASN A 400 8.51 -8.35 22.10
C ASN A 400 7.26 -8.35 21.19
N GLY A 401 6.05 -8.24 21.74
CA GLY A 401 4.80 -8.21 20.97
C GLY A 401 4.75 -7.08 19.94
N LEU A 402 5.45 -5.97 20.19
CA LEU A 402 5.55 -4.84 19.26
C LEU A 402 6.38 -5.14 18.00
N GLU A 403 7.24 -6.16 18.01
CA GLU A 403 7.99 -6.60 16.81
C GLU A 403 7.12 -7.37 15.79
N CYS A 404 5.90 -7.76 16.16
CA CYS A 404 4.98 -8.37 15.23
C CYS A 404 4.67 -7.42 14.05
N CYS A 405 4.90 -7.88 12.82
CA CYS A 405 4.59 -7.13 11.59
C CYS A 405 3.18 -7.40 11.05
N GLU A 406 2.33 -8.09 11.80
CA GLU A 406 0.91 -8.36 11.51
C GLU A 406 0.67 -9.10 10.17
N CYS A 407 1.66 -9.82 9.65
CA CYS A 407 1.65 -10.42 8.32
C CYS A 407 0.70 -11.62 8.12
N GLY A 408 0.15 -12.20 9.16
CA GLY A 408 -0.76 -13.35 9.02
C GLY A 408 -0.10 -14.72 8.89
N CYS A 409 1.21 -14.83 8.64
CA CYS A 409 1.89 -16.13 8.44
C CYS A 409 1.59 -17.16 9.53
N CYS A 410 1.55 -16.73 10.79
CA CYS A 410 1.31 -17.63 11.94
C CYS A 410 -0.11 -18.19 11.96
N SER A 411 -1.12 -17.39 11.61
CA SER A 411 -2.52 -17.85 11.47
C SER A 411 -2.66 -18.82 10.30
N TYR A 412 -2.03 -18.47 9.16
CA TYR A 412 -2.08 -19.28 7.93
C TYR A 412 -1.60 -20.72 8.15
N VAL A 413 -0.47 -20.92 8.85
CA VAL A 413 0.10 -22.27 9.07
C VAL A 413 -0.47 -22.99 10.29
N CYS A 414 -1.36 -22.37 11.07
CA CYS A 414 -1.88 -22.93 12.30
C CYS A 414 -2.82 -24.12 12.03
N PRO A 415 -2.46 -25.37 12.36
CA PRO A 415 -3.34 -26.52 12.14
C PRO A 415 -4.58 -26.49 13.06
N ALA A 416 -4.48 -25.78 14.19
CA ALA A 416 -5.59 -25.57 15.12
C ALA A 416 -6.48 -24.38 14.72
N LYS A 417 -6.22 -23.75 13.54
CA LYS A 417 -7.00 -22.62 12.99
C LYS A 417 -7.20 -21.44 13.96
N ARG A 418 -6.27 -21.24 14.89
CA ARG A 418 -6.35 -20.13 15.85
C ARG A 418 -6.15 -18.78 15.14
N PRO A 419 -6.93 -17.76 15.48
CA PRO A 419 -6.83 -16.40 14.93
C PRO A 419 -5.66 -15.62 15.57
N LEU A 420 -4.42 -16.18 15.49
CA LEU A 420 -3.24 -15.67 16.19
C LEU A 420 -2.95 -14.21 15.82
N THR A 421 -3.01 -13.89 14.54
CA THR A 421 -2.71 -12.53 14.05
C THR A 421 -3.70 -11.52 14.58
N GLN A 422 -5.00 -11.84 14.59
CA GLN A 422 -6.07 -10.95 15.06
C GLN A 422 -5.90 -10.64 16.54
N ALA A 423 -5.64 -11.66 17.37
CA ALA A 423 -5.39 -11.50 18.80
C ALA A 423 -4.16 -10.60 19.05
N ILE A 424 -3.03 -10.89 18.38
CA ILE A 424 -1.79 -10.11 18.52
C ILE A 424 -1.99 -8.66 18.04
N LYS A 425 -2.67 -8.45 16.90
CA LYS A 425 -2.96 -7.11 16.35
C LYS A 425 -3.80 -6.27 17.30
N SER A 426 -4.80 -6.88 17.94
CA SER A 426 -5.64 -6.21 18.95
C SER A 426 -4.81 -5.76 20.15
N ALA A 427 -4.03 -6.67 20.76
CA ALA A 427 -3.17 -6.34 21.90
C ALA A 427 -2.12 -5.26 21.55
N ARG A 428 -1.49 -5.37 20.37
CA ARG A 428 -0.53 -4.39 19.87
C ARG A 428 -1.15 -2.99 19.76
N LYS A 429 -2.38 -2.90 19.22
CA LYS A 429 -3.12 -1.64 19.13
C LYS A 429 -3.38 -1.03 20.52
N MET A 430 -3.74 -1.85 21.50
CA MET A 430 -3.97 -1.41 22.88
C MET A 430 -2.69 -0.87 23.53
N VAL A 431 -1.56 -1.60 23.42
CA VAL A 431 -0.26 -1.15 23.97
C VAL A 431 0.18 0.19 23.34
N LEU A 432 0.05 0.33 22.01
CA LEU A 432 0.40 1.58 21.33
C LEU A 432 -0.48 2.76 21.75
N ALA A 433 -1.78 2.52 21.97
CA ALA A 433 -2.71 3.54 22.46
C ALA A 433 -2.34 4.01 23.89
N GLU A 434 -2.03 3.07 24.79
CA GLU A 434 -1.58 3.39 26.15
C GLU A 434 -0.27 4.19 26.17
N LYS A 435 0.70 3.80 25.33
CA LYS A 435 1.96 4.55 25.20
C LYS A 435 1.73 5.97 24.72
N LYS A 436 0.85 6.15 23.71
CA LYS A 436 0.50 7.48 23.20
C LYS A 436 -0.16 8.34 24.28
N LYS A 437 -1.07 7.76 25.06
CA LYS A 437 -1.73 8.46 26.18
C LYS A 437 -0.70 8.91 27.24
N LYS A 438 0.19 8.02 27.69
CA LYS A 438 1.26 8.34 28.65
C LYS A 438 2.19 9.46 28.15
N GLN A 439 2.54 9.44 26.84
CA GLN A 439 3.36 10.49 26.23
C GLN A 439 2.65 11.85 26.18
N GLN A 440 1.34 11.87 25.98
CA GLN A 440 0.55 13.11 25.99
C GLN A 440 0.40 13.68 27.40
N GLU A 441 0.24 12.83 28.42
CA GLU A 441 0.17 13.20 29.83
C GLU A 441 1.52 13.76 30.33
N ALA A 442 2.64 13.18 29.91
CA ALA A 442 3.98 13.64 30.26
C ALA A 442 4.39 14.98 29.60
N LYS A 443 3.63 15.44 28.60
CA LYS A 443 3.86 16.73 27.91
C LYS A 443 2.97 17.87 28.45
N LYS A 444 2.01 17.55 29.32
CA LYS A 444 1.18 18.51 30.07
C LYS A 444 1.80 18.85 31.41
#